data_4e8d9e8863a37094d2cc7ff86b37cf50
#
_entry.id   4e8d9e8863a37094d2cc7ff86b37cf50
#
_cell.length_a   1.000
_cell.length_b   1.000
_cell.length_c   1.000
_cell.angle_alpha   90.00
_cell.angle_beta   90.00
_cell.angle_gamma   90.00
#
_symmetry.space_group_name_H-M   'P 1'
#
loop_
_entity.id
_entity.type
_entity.pdbx_description
1 polymer ?
#
loop_
_entity_poly.entity_id
_entity_poly.type
_entity_poly.pdbx_seq_one_letter_code
_entity_poly.pdbx_strand_id
1 'polypeptide(L)'
;MSQQPTRVDFPSSGGLTVAAYRWDPQGTPRAIAQIVHGVGEHALRYTPLAEVLAARGFVVYAHDHRGHGATLLDGQEPGVIGADGWTELVADVGRMGRNARDANPGLKLVLIAHSLGSFATQQFLPEHSAEVDAVALSGTAALDLLPLDLDAPVDLSIFNAGIPSPRTEFDWISRDEAQVDAYLADPLCGFGLDIAGMKGMVGGAVAVAAAERVASIRSDLPLYIAVGDKDPVNGELALVDALVQRYEHAGFTDITLKVWHGARHEIFNEINRDEVFADLLTWIDRKLA
;
A
#
# COMPACT_ATOMS: atom_id res chain seq x y z
N MET A 1 24.20 11.02 1.87
CA MET A 1 23.31 11.78 2.78
C MET A 1 21.91 11.43 2.36
N SER A 2 21.05 10.95 3.27
CA SER A 2 19.64 10.69 2.96
C SER A 2 18.96 11.98 2.51
N GLN A 3 18.18 11.90 1.45
CA GLN A 3 17.45 13.05 0.92
C GLN A 3 16.19 13.24 1.77
N GLN A 4 16.08 14.37 2.47
CA GLN A 4 14.85 14.70 3.19
C GLN A 4 13.75 15.00 2.16
N PRO A 5 12.54 14.43 2.30
CA PRO A 5 11.45 14.72 1.39
C PRO A 5 10.94 16.14 1.57
N THR A 6 10.42 16.70 0.48
CA THR A 6 9.68 17.97 0.51
C THR A 6 8.22 17.72 0.86
N ARG A 7 7.66 18.52 1.76
CA ARG A 7 6.23 18.49 2.07
C ARG A 7 5.41 19.07 0.92
N VAL A 8 4.37 18.35 0.46
CA VAL A 8 3.53 18.72 -0.70
C VAL A 8 2.05 18.39 -0.44
N ASP A 9 1.53 18.88 0.67
CA ASP A 9 0.18 18.62 1.13
C ASP A 9 -0.89 18.98 0.09
N PHE A 10 -2.04 18.30 0.14
CA PHE A 10 -3.12 18.58 -0.77
C PHE A 10 -4.48 18.59 -0.07
N PRO A 11 -5.44 19.39 -0.58
CA PRO A 11 -6.79 19.43 -0.02
C PRO A 11 -7.57 18.16 -0.38
N SER A 12 -8.38 17.71 0.57
CA SER A 12 -9.29 16.58 0.41
C SER A 12 -10.70 16.92 0.86
N SER A 13 -11.59 15.96 0.82
CA SER A 13 -13.00 16.13 1.23
C SER A 13 -13.13 16.49 2.70
N GLY A 14 -14.25 17.13 3.06
CA GLY A 14 -14.52 17.55 4.43
C GLY A 14 -13.59 18.65 4.96
N GLY A 15 -12.85 19.34 4.09
CA GLY A 15 -11.89 20.37 4.48
C GLY A 15 -10.58 19.81 5.05
N LEU A 16 -10.34 18.50 4.94
CA LEU A 16 -9.11 17.88 5.38
C LEU A 16 -7.94 18.26 4.45
N THR A 17 -6.80 18.57 5.04
CA THR A 17 -5.52 18.66 4.33
C THR A 17 -4.76 17.37 4.55
N VAL A 18 -4.50 16.64 3.47
CA VAL A 18 -3.74 15.40 3.50
C VAL A 18 -2.26 15.72 3.43
N ALA A 19 -1.51 15.21 4.39
CA ALA A 19 -0.07 15.32 4.47
C ALA A 19 0.59 14.48 3.39
N ALA A 20 1.44 15.08 2.58
CA ALA A 20 2.12 14.37 1.50
C ALA A 20 3.59 14.79 1.37
N TYR A 21 4.38 13.90 0.83
CA TYR A 21 5.81 14.01 0.73
C TYR A 21 6.27 13.71 -0.70
N ARG A 22 7.33 14.41 -1.11
CA ARG A 22 7.97 14.21 -2.40
C ARG A 22 9.48 14.05 -2.24
N TRP A 23 10.03 13.01 -2.86
CA TRP A 23 11.47 12.83 -3.06
C TRP A 23 11.80 13.13 -4.51
N ASP A 24 12.73 14.06 -4.70
CA ASP A 24 13.16 14.47 -6.03
C ASP A 24 14.11 13.44 -6.66
N PRO A 25 14.01 13.20 -7.98
CA PRO A 25 14.88 12.26 -8.67
C PRO A 25 16.31 12.77 -8.73
N GLN A 26 17.24 11.83 -8.76
CA GLN A 26 18.62 12.15 -9.14
C GLN A 26 18.69 12.26 -10.68
N GLY A 27 18.90 13.48 -11.19
CA GLY A 27 18.95 13.75 -12.62
C GLY A 27 17.58 14.02 -13.27
N THR A 28 17.46 13.70 -14.55
CA THR A 28 16.22 13.95 -15.32
C THR A 28 15.12 12.99 -14.88
N PRO A 29 13.93 13.49 -14.52
CA PRO A 29 12.79 12.63 -14.17
C PRO A 29 12.40 11.72 -15.33
N ARG A 30 12.17 10.43 -15.07
CA ARG A 30 11.72 9.47 -16.09
C ARG A 30 10.32 8.90 -15.87
N ALA A 31 9.87 8.90 -14.62
CA ALA A 31 8.53 8.44 -14.24
C ALA A 31 8.19 8.93 -12.82
N ILE A 32 6.94 8.74 -12.44
CA ILE A 32 6.40 8.99 -11.10
C ILE A 32 6.23 7.65 -10.41
N ALA A 33 6.61 7.55 -9.14
CA ALA A 33 6.23 6.47 -8.24
C ALA A 33 5.37 7.05 -7.12
N GLN A 34 4.17 6.51 -6.92
CA GLN A 34 3.32 6.85 -5.79
C GLN A 34 3.30 5.67 -4.82
N ILE A 35 3.71 5.91 -3.58
CA ILE A 35 3.70 4.92 -2.50
C ILE A 35 2.44 5.13 -1.66
N VAL A 36 1.72 4.02 -1.38
CA VAL A 36 0.46 3.99 -0.64
C VAL A 36 0.65 3.04 0.54
N HIS A 37 0.77 3.57 1.74
CA HIS A 37 1.15 2.83 2.96
C HIS A 37 0.03 1.97 3.55
N GLY A 38 0.35 1.12 4.55
CA GLY A 38 -0.57 0.24 5.25
C GLY A 38 -1.30 0.88 6.44
N VAL A 39 -2.08 0.09 7.17
CA VAL A 39 -2.74 0.53 8.40
C VAL A 39 -1.74 0.61 9.56
N GLY A 40 -1.94 1.58 10.46
CA GLY A 40 -1.11 1.73 11.66
C GLY A 40 0.35 2.03 11.36
N GLU A 41 0.59 2.76 10.26
CA GLU A 41 1.89 3.25 9.85
C GLU A 41 1.76 4.60 9.11
N HIS A 42 2.82 5.09 8.49
CA HIS A 42 2.82 6.37 7.77
C HIS A 42 3.83 6.38 6.61
N ALA A 43 3.69 7.36 5.72
CA ALA A 43 4.45 7.49 4.47
C ALA A 43 5.99 7.51 4.66
N LEU A 44 6.49 8.12 5.74
CA LEU A 44 7.93 8.28 5.95
C LEU A 44 8.65 6.97 6.29
N ARG A 45 7.93 5.90 6.66
CA ARG A 45 8.52 4.56 6.81
C ARG A 45 9.02 3.99 5.48
N TYR A 46 8.54 4.51 4.36
CA TYR A 46 8.94 4.13 3.01
C TYR A 46 10.12 4.97 2.47
N THR A 47 10.74 5.82 3.28
CA THR A 47 11.91 6.61 2.86
C THR A 47 13.02 5.76 2.22
N PRO A 48 13.40 4.57 2.75
CA PRO A 48 14.42 3.76 2.09
C PRO A 48 14.05 3.33 0.66
N LEU A 49 12.80 2.91 0.41
CA LEU A 49 12.30 2.59 -0.92
C LEU A 49 12.25 3.83 -1.81
N ALA A 50 11.75 4.94 -1.27
CA ALA A 50 11.65 6.21 -2.00
C ALA A 50 13.01 6.73 -2.46
N GLU A 51 14.04 6.63 -1.62
CA GLU A 51 15.42 7.01 -1.97
C GLU A 51 16.00 6.14 -3.09
N VAL A 52 15.74 4.83 -3.06
CA VAL A 52 16.18 3.89 -4.10
C VAL A 52 15.47 4.20 -5.44
N LEU A 53 14.18 4.50 -5.41
CA LEU A 53 13.41 4.92 -6.58
C LEU A 53 13.91 6.27 -7.11
N ALA A 54 14.14 7.27 -6.25
CA ALA A 54 14.64 8.58 -6.61
C ALA A 54 16.04 8.50 -7.25
N ALA A 55 16.91 7.62 -6.72
CA ALA A 55 18.21 7.35 -7.31
C ALA A 55 18.13 6.73 -8.73
N ARG A 56 16.97 6.13 -9.08
CA ARG A 56 16.68 5.58 -10.41
C ARG A 56 15.87 6.53 -11.29
N GLY A 57 15.77 7.82 -10.92
CA GLY A 57 15.13 8.86 -11.72
C GLY A 57 13.61 8.95 -11.55
N PHE A 58 13.03 8.36 -10.50
CA PHE A 58 11.61 8.56 -10.20
C PHE A 58 11.41 9.82 -9.37
N VAL A 59 10.37 10.60 -9.71
CA VAL A 59 9.77 11.53 -8.75
C VAL A 59 8.87 10.71 -7.85
N VAL A 60 9.21 10.58 -6.58
CA VAL A 60 8.46 9.73 -5.66
C VAL A 60 7.51 10.57 -4.82
N TYR A 61 6.28 10.12 -4.70
CA TYR A 61 5.26 10.71 -3.84
C TYR A 61 4.72 9.67 -2.87
N ALA A 62 4.44 10.10 -1.66
CA ALA A 62 3.70 9.32 -0.67
C ALA A 62 2.85 10.28 0.17
N HIS A 63 1.70 9.83 0.65
CA HIS A 63 0.87 10.62 1.55
C HIS A 63 0.48 9.81 2.77
N ASP A 64 0.25 10.49 3.88
CA ASP A 64 -0.33 9.89 5.07
C ASP A 64 -1.85 9.80 4.90
N HIS A 65 -2.40 8.61 5.04
CA HIS A 65 -3.85 8.41 4.94
C HIS A 65 -4.62 9.20 6.01
N ARG A 66 -5.90 9.40 5.80
CA ARG A 66 -6.82 9.88 6.84
C ARG A 66 -6.67 9.06 8.10
N GLY A 67 -6.62 9.70 9.26
CA GLY A 67 -6.41 9.05 10.54
C GLY A 67 -5.00 8.49 10.75
N HIS A 68 -4.01 8.85 9.91
CA HIS A 68 -2.64 8.38 10.00
C HIS A 68 -1.63 9.53 9.90
N GLY A 69 -0.46 9.31 10.50
CA GLY A 69 0.70 10.16 10.35
C GLY A 69 0.41 11.65 10.60
N ALA A 70 0.96 12.51 9.75
CA ALA A 70 0.78 13.95 9.85
C ALA A 70 -0.54 14.48 9.23
N THR A 71 -1.41 13.57 8.76
CA THR A 71 -2.80 13.89 8.36
C THR A 71 -3.75 13.85 9.56
N LEU A 72 -3.32 13.33 10.72
CA LEU A 72 -4.09 13.39 11.96
C LEU A 72 -4.41 14.84 12.34
N LEU A 73 -5.66 15.08 12.71
CA LEU A 73 -6.07 16.36 13.29
C LEU A 73 -5.70 16.43 14.78
N ASP A 74 -5.54 17.63 15.30
CA ASP A 74 -5.24 17.83 16.71
C ASP A 74 -6.31 17.15 17.60
N GLY A 75 -5.87 16.26 18.49
CA GLY A 75 -6.74 15.51 19.38
C GLY A 75 -7.53 14.36 18.74
N GLN A 76 -7.28 14.04 17.46
CA GLN A 76 -7.86 12.87 16.81
C GLN A 76 -7.12 11.61 17.25
N GLU A 77 -7.89 10.58 17.63
CA GLU A 77 -7.32 9.24 17.87
C GLU A 77 -6.84 8.63 16.55
N PRO A 78 -5.64 8.04 16.52
CA PRO A 78 -5.12 7.32 15.34
C PRO A 78 -6.09 6.22 14.86
N GLY A 79 -6.18 6.06 13.55
CA GLY A 79 -7.06 5.06 12.91
C GLY A 79 -8.53 5.44 12.83
N VAL A 80 -8.96 6.54 13.44
CA VAL A 80 -10.33 7.04 13.33
C VAL A 80 -10.47 7.80 12.02
N ILE A 81 -11.20 7.23 11.06
CA ILE A 81 -11.43 7.84 9.74
C ILE A 81 -12.89 8.24 9.48
N GLY A 82 -13.82 7.79 10.33
CA GLY A 82 -15.24 8.14 10.27
C GLY A 82 -16.05 7.33 9.23
N ALA A 83 -17.35 7.60 9.16
CA ALA A 83 -18.31 6.79 8.41
C ALA A 83 -18.03 6.70 6.90
N ASP A 84 -17.65 7.80 6.26
CA ASP A 84 -17.30 7.84 4.83
C ASP A 84 -15.79 7.82 4.61
N GLY A 85 -15.02 7.66 5.68
CA GLY A 85 -13.58 7.80 5.69
C GLY A 85 -12.87 6.84 4.76
N TRP A 86 -13.36 5.60 4.63
CA TRP A 86 -12.77 4.62 3.73
C TRP A 86 -12.94 5.01 2.24
N THR A 87 -14.14 5.39 1.83
CA THR A 87 -14.39 5.85 0.45
C THR A 87 -13.50 7.04 0.08
N GLU A 88 -13.37 7.96 1.02
CA GLU A 88 -12.52 9.14 0.81
C GLU A 88 -11.02 8.83 0.86
N LEU A 89 -10.59 7.81 1.62
CA LEU A 89 -9.21 7.31 1.62
C LEU A 89 -8.87 6.72 0.23
N VAL A 90 -9.76 5.92 -0.34
CA VAL A 90 -9.60 5.40 -1.71
C VAL A 90 -9.53 6.56 -2.72
N ALA A 91 -10.40 7.57 -2.57
CA ALA A 91 -10.37 8.75 -3.44
C ALA A 91 -9.08 9.58 -3.29
N ASP A 92 -8.48 9.61 -2.09
CA ASP A 92 -7.21 10.33 -1.84
C ASP A 92 -6.03 9.67 -2.56
N VAL A 93 -6.05 8.36 -2.79
CA VAL A 93 -5.07 7.68 -3.66
C VAL A 93 -5.08 8.31 -5.06
N GLY A 94 -6.27 8.50 -5.65
CA GLY A 94 -6.40 9.14 -6.96
C GLY A 94 -6.06 10.63 -6.94
N ARG A 95 -6.45 11.37 -5.89
CA ARG A 95 -6.11 12.81 -5.75
C ARG A 95 -4.59 13.01 -5.77
N MET A 96 -3.86 12.19 -5.00
CA MET A 96 -2.39 12.25 -4.99
C MET A 96 -1.81 11.94 -6.37
N GLY A 97 -2.29 10.89 -7.05
CA GLY A 97 -1.82 10.52 -8.39
C GLY A 97 -2.03 11.63 -9.41
N ARG A 98 -3.22 12.25 -9.41
CA ARG A 98 -3.50 13.41 -10.30
C ARG A 98 -2.59 14.59 -9.99
N ASN A 99 -2.43 14.97 -8.72
CA ASN A 99 -1.52 16.05 -8.32
C ASN A 99 -0.08 15.78 -8.76
N ALA A 100 0.37 14.52 -8.62
CA ALA A 100 1.70 14.12 -9.05
C ALA A 100 1.87 14.22 -10.58
N ARG A 101 0.85 13.82 -11.36
CA ARG A 101 0.86 13.94 -12.84
C ARG A 101 0.80 15.40 -13.29
N ASP A 102 -0.02 16.25 -12.66
CA ASP A 102 -0.13 17.66 -12.97
C ASP A 102 1.20 18.41 -12.75
N ALA A 103 1.92 18.02 -11.68
CA ALA A 103 3.25 18.55 -11.38
C ALA A 103 4.36 17.99 -12.29
N ASN A 104 4.12 16.87 -12.99
CA ASN A 104 5.10 16.17 -13.83
C ASN A 104 4.45 15.70 -15.15
N PRO A 105 4.03 16.62 -16.02
CA PRO A 105 3.28 16.29 -17.23
C PRO A 105 4.06 15.35 -18.16
N GLY A 106 3.35 14.35 -18.69
CA GLY A 106 3.89 13.38 -19.64
C GLY A 106 4.68 12.22 -19.01
N LEU A 107 4.89 12.21 -17.69
CA LEU A 107 5.52 11.07 -17.03
C LEU A 107 4.51 9.96 -16.73
N LYS A 108 4.93 8.72 -16.92
CA LYS A 108 4.18 7.51 -16.50
C LYS A 108 4.10 7.44 -14.97
N LEU A 109 2.97 6.94 -14.44
CA LEU A 109 2.72 6.78 -13.01
C LEU A 109 2.67 5.30 -12.62
N VAL A 110 3.52 4.90 -11.69
CA VAL A 110 3.50 3.59 -11.04
C VAL A 110 2.94 3.73 -9.62
N LEU A 111 1.89 2.97 -9.29
CA LEU A 111 1.41 2.81 -7.91
C LEU A 111 2.16 1.67 -7.23
N ILE A 112 2.67 1.92 -6.02
CA ILE A 112 3.31 0.92 -5.15
C ILE A 112 2.55 0.95 -3.83
N ALA A 113 1.76 -0.08 -3.57
CA ALA A 113 0.81 -0.07 -2.48
C ALA A 113 1.02 -1.27 -1.54
N HIS A 114 0.95 -1.02 -0.24
CA HIS A 114 1.15 -2.02 0.80
C HIS A 114 -0.08 -2.18 1.68
N SER A 115 -0.44 -3.44 2.00
CA SER A 115 -1.48 -3.78 3.00
C SER A 115 -2.79 -3.00 2.78
N LEU A 116 -3.25 -2.22 3.75
CA LEU A 116 -4.40 -1.32 3.61
C LEU A 116 -4.33 -0.50 2.31
N GLY A 117 -3.17 0.06 1.99
CA GLY A 117 -2.97 0.80 0.75
C GLY A 117 -3.16 -0.07 -0.49
N SER A 118 -2.81 -1.37 -0.44
CA SER A 118 -3.06 -2.31 -1.53
C SER A 118 -4.55 -2.59 -1.69
N PHE A 119 -5.29 -2.71 -0.59
CA PHE A 119 -6.75 -2.89 -0.62
C PHE A 119 -7.48 -1.64 -1.12
N ALA A 120 -7.01 -0.45 -0.73
CA ALA A 120 -7.50 0.80 -1.28
C ALA A 120 -7.22 0.90 -2.79
N THR A 121 -6.03 0.49 -3.24
CA THR A 121 -5.66 0.47 -4.65
C THR A 121 -6.52 -0.52 -5.45
N GLN A 122 -6.78 -1.73 -4.94
CA GLN A 122 -7.70 -2.68 -5.58
C GLN A 122 -9.09 -2.08 -5.78
N GLN A 123 -9.57 -1.27 -4.82
CA GLN A 123 -10.88 -0.62 -4.90
C GLN A 123 -10.88 0.65 -5.77
N PHE A 124 -9.74 1.28 -5.95
CA PHE A 124 -9.54 2.42 -6.85
C PHE A 124 -9.54 2.00 -8.33
N LEU A 125 -8.92 0.87 -8.66
CA LEU A 125 -8.65 0.46 -10.04
C LEU A 125 -9.89 0.29 -10.94
N PRO A 126 -11.04 -0.25 -10.50
CA PRO A 126 -12.20 -0.45 -11.38
C PRO A 126 -12.69 0.80 -12.10
N GLU A 127 -12.56 1.95 -11.49
CA GLU A 127 -13.00 3.23 -12.07
C GLU A 127 -11.85 4.09 -12.61
N HIS A 128 -10.61 3.80 -12.18
CA HIS A 128 -9.47 4.69 -12.38
C HIS A 128 -8.23 4.00 -12.97
N SER A 129 -8.34 2.77 -13.48
CA SER A 129 -7.18 2.04 -14.01
C SER A 129 -6.49 2.74 -15.19
N ALA A 130 -7.18 3.63 -15.90
CA ALA A 130 -6.59 4.47 -16.95
C ALA A 130 -5.69 5.59 -16.41
N GLU A 131 -5.75 5.90 -15.11
CA GLU A 131 -4.95 6.93 -14.47
C GLU A 131 -3.56 6.43 -14.05
N VAL A 132 -3.26 5.15 -14.19
CA VAL A 132 -1.99 4.53 -13.77
C VAL A 132 -1.40 3.68 -14.89
N ASP A 133 -0.08 3.59 -14.94
CA ASP A 133 0.64 2.88 -16.01
C ASP A 133 1.12 1.48 -15.57
N ALA A 134 1.32 1.27 -14.27
CA ALA A 134 1.64 -0.02 -13.66
C ALA A 134 1.29 0.01 -12.17
N VAL A 135 1.01 -1.16 -11.58
CA VAL A 135 0.66 -1.30 -10.17
C VAL A 135 1.45 -2.41 -9.51
N ALA A 136 2.06 -2.11 -8.37
CA ALA A 136 2.69 -3.07 -7.49
C ALA A 136 1.92 -3.15 -6.16
N LEU A 137 1.48 -4.35 -5.79
CA LEU A 137 0.75 -4.64 -4.55
C LEU A 137 1.61 -5.52 -3.64
N SER A 138 1.85 -5.10 -2.41
CA SER A 138 2.56 -5.89 -1.40
C SER A 138 1.73 -6.08 -0.13
N GLY A 139 2.00 -7.15 0.63
CA GLY A 139 1.20 -7.47 1.81
C GLY A 139 -0.30 -7.54 1.47
N THR A 140 -0.63 -8.12 0.33
CA THR A 140 -1.95 -8.06 -0.30
C THR A 140 -2.62 -9.42 -0.35
N ALA A 141 -3.95 -9.42 -0.53
CA ALA A 141 -4.77 -10.63 -0.59
C ALA A 141 -6.15 -10.31 -1.21
N ALA A 142 -6.97 -11.34 -1.46
CA ALA A 142 -8.40 -11.22 -1.66
C ALA A 142 -9.06 -10.96 -0.28
N LEU A 143 -9.14 -9.68 0.11
CA LEU A 143 -9.57 -9.27 1.45
C LEU A 143 -11.00 -9.70 1.79
N ASP A 144 -11.87 -9.80 0.78
CA ASP A 144 -13.25 -10.27 0.92
C ASP A 144 -13.36 -11.72 1.45
N LEU A 145 -12.25 -12.49 1.37
CA LEU A 145 -12.17 -13.87 1.86
C LEU A 145 -11.46 -13.98 3.22
N LEU A 146 -10.88 -12.91 3.74
CA LEU A 146 -10.22 -12.91 5.05
C LEU A 146 -11.28 -12.84 6.15
N PRO A 147 -11.34 -13.83 7.06
CA PRO A 147 -12.33 -13.84 8.13
C PRO A 147 -11.95 -12.83 9.23
N LEU A 148 -12.57 -11.66 9.20
CA LEU A 148 -12.41 -10.61 10.21
C LEU A 148 -13.70 -10.40 10.99
N ASP A 149 -13.59 -10.24 12.31
CA ASP A 149 -14.69 -9.73 13.14
C ASP A 149 -14.79 -8.22 12.94
N LEU A 150 -15.88 -7.76 12.38
CA LEU A 150 -16.12 -6.35 12.08
C LEU A 150 -16.97 -5.64 13.13
N ASP A 151 -17.37 -6.32 14.20
CA ASP A 151 -18.20 -5.73 15.27
C ASP A 151 -17.34 -5.20 16.44
N ALA A 152 -16.02 -5.40 16.39
CA ALA A 152 -15.05 -4.86 17.31
C ALA A 152 -13.88 -4.20 16.53
N PRO A 153 -13.13 -3.25 17.15
CA PRO A 153 -11.88 -2.76 16.58
C PRO A 153 -10.91 -3.92 16.36
N VAL A 154 -10.27 -3.96 15.20
CA VAL A 154 -9.28 -5.01 14.92
C VAL A 154 -7.98 -4.68 15.64
N ASP A 155 -7.60 -5.55 16.58
CA ASP A 155 -6.28 -5.55 17.18
C ASP A 155 -5.30 -6.24 16.22
N LEU A 156 -4.33 -5.50 15.71
CA LEU A 156 -3.35 -6.02 14.75
C LEU A 156 -2.45 -7.11 15.35
N SER A 157 -2.38 -7.23 16.69
CA SER A 157 -1.62 -8.28 17.37
C SER A 157 -2.15 -9.69 17.08
N ILE A 158 -3.42 -9.82 16.64
CA ILE A 158 -4.01 -11.12 16.26
C ILE A 158 -3.21 -11.81 15.16
N PHE A 159 -2.57 -11.04 14.27
CA PHE A 159 -1.75 -11.58 13.20
C PHE A 159 -0.45 -12.23 13.69
N ASN A 160 -0.09 -12.01 14.95
CA ASN A 160 1.07 -12.64 15.58
C ASN A 160 0.84 -14.11 15.98
N ALA A 161 -0.41 -14.57 15.96
CA ALA A 161 -0.78 -15.92 16.42
C ALA A 161 -0.05 -17.06 15.68
N GLY A 162 0.35 -16.84 14.41
CA GLY A 162 1.12 -17.79 13.60
C GLY A 162 2.64 -17.70 13.76
N ILE A 163 3.15 -16.75 14.55
CA ILE A 163 4.59 -16.54 14.73
C ILE A 163 5.11 -17.39 15.89
N PRO A 164 6.04 -18.33 15.66
CA PRO A 164 6.58 -19.14 16.73
C PRO A 164 7.39 -18.30 17.73
N SER A 165 7.02 -18.35 19.02
CA SER A 165 7.71 -17.64 20.11
C SER A 165 7.94 -16.15 19.80
N PRO A 166 6.88 -15.36 19.56
CA PRO A 166 7.02 -13.97 19.21
C PRO A 166 7.69 -13.19 20.34
N ARG A 167 8.60 -12.28 19.97
CA ARG A 167 9.31 -11.39 20.90
C ARG A 167 8.43 -10.21 21.30
N THR A 168 7.56 -9.77 20.38
CA THR A 168 6.69 -8.61 20.51
C THR A 168 5.29 -8.91 19.96
N GLU A 169 4.37 -7.95 20.07
CA GLU A 169 3.01 -8.06 19.50
C GLU A 169 2.99 -7.83 17.97
N PHE A 170 4.11 -7.37 17.37
CA PHE A 170 4.21 -7.01 15.96
C PHE A 170 5.30 -7.77 15.21
N ASP A 171 5.81 -8.88 15.73
CA ASP A 171 6.80 -9.67 14.98
C ASP A 171 6.27 -10.19 13.64
N TRP A 172 4.95 -10.25 13.47
CA TRP A 172 4.33 -10.65 12.20
C TRP A 172 4.62 -9.71 11.02
N ILE A 173 5.05 -8.45 11.29
CA ILE A 173 5.33 -7.50 10.20
C ILE A 173 6.65 -7.78 9.49
N SER A 174 7.72 -8.20 10.20
CA SER A 174 9.04 -8.43 9.61
C SER A 174 9.89 -9.38 10.47
N ARG A 175 10.86 -10.05 9.83
CA ARG A 175 11.95 -10.78 10.50
C ARG A 175 13.07 -9.85 10.97
N ASP A 176 13.15 -8.64 10.44
CA ASP A 176 14.12 -7.64 10.87
C ASP A 176 13.66 -7.05 12.21
N GLU A 177 14.27 -7.53 13.30
CA GLU A 177 13.92 -7.07 14.65
C GLU A 177 14.10 -5.57 14.84
N ALA A 178 15.06 -4.95 14.14
CA ALA A 178 15.27 -3.51 14.22
C ALA A 178 14.11 -2.74 13.59
N GLN A 179 13.47 -3.27 12.54
CA GLN A 179 12.27 -2.68 11.93
C GLN A 179 11.05 -2.84 12.83
N VAL A 180 10.90 -4.00 13.49
CA VAL A 180 9.85 -4.23 14.49
C VAL A 180 10.01 -3.28 15.68
N ASP A 181 11.22 -3.14 16.20
CA ASP A 181 11.49 -2.24 17.32
C ASP A 181 11.26 -0.75 16.94
N ALA A 182 11.63 -0.35 15.73
CA ALA A 182 11.38 0.99 15.23
C ALA A 182 9.86 1.25 15.07
N TYR A 183 9.08 0.25 14.62
CA TYR A 183 7.63 0.34 14.52
C TYR A 183 6.97 0.51 15.90
N LEU A 184 7.40 -0.28 16.89
CA LEU A 184 6.90 -0.19 18.27
C LEU A 184 7.27 1.12 18.97
N ALA A 185 8.42 1.68 18.64
CA ALA A 185 8.90 2.94 19.22
C ALA A 185 8.23 4.19 18.60
N ASP A 186 7.60 4.05 17.44
CA ASP A 186 6.97 5.15 16.74
C ASP A 186 5.52 5.37 17.22
N PRO A 187 5.20 6.53 17.83
CA PRO A 187 3.85 6.81 18.31
C PRO A 187 2.80 6.96 17.19
N LEU A 188 3.24 7.02 15.94
CA LEU A 188 2.38 7.06 14.75
C LEU A 188 2.16 5.68 14.14
N CYS A 189 2.56 4.61 14.84
CA CYS A 189 2.39 3.22 14.41
C CYS A 189 1.61 2.38 15.42
N GLY A 190 1.19 1.17 15.04
CA GLY A 190 0.67 0.15 15.96
C GLY A 190 -0.83 0.22 16.25
N PHE A 191 -1.63 0.89 15.45
CA PHE A 191 -3.09 1.01 15.62
C PHE A 191 -3.87 0.46 14.41
N GLY A 192 -5.09 -0.01 14.65
CA GLY A 192 -6.04 -0.42 13.60
C GLY A 192 -6.94 0.73 13.15
N LEU A 193 -7.79 0.47 12.16
CA LEU A 193 -8.88 1.38 11.81
C LEU A 193 -10.02 1.29 12.83
N ASP A 194 -10.80 2.37 12.92
CA ASP A 194 -12.07 2.33 13.61
C ASP A 194 -13.05 1.33 12.93
N ILE A 195 -14.12 0.96 13.65
CA ILE A 195 -15.10 0.00 13.15
C ILE A 195 -15.72 0.46 11.81
N ALA A 196 -15.97 1.75 11.64
CA ALA A 196 -16.53 2.28 10.41
C ALA A 196 -15.55 2.14 9.23
N GLY A 197 -14.27 2.44 9.45
CA GLY A 197 -13.21 2.28 8.48
C GLY A 197 -13.01 0.81 8.07
N MET A 198 -12.99 -0.09 9.05
CA MET A 198 -12.89 -1.54 8.80
C MET A 198 -14.07 -2.07 7.99
N LYS A 199 -15.31 -1.70 8.38
CA LYS A 199 -16.52 -2.07 7.63
C LYS A 199 -16.50 -1.52 6.20
N GLY A 200 -16.02 -0.29 6.03
CA GLY A 200 -15.84 0.33 4.72
C GLY A 200 -14.82 -0.42 3.86
N MET A 201 -13.66 -0.75 4.43
CA MET A 201 -12.59 -1.48 3.75
C MET A 201 -13.04 -2.87 3.27
N VAL A 202 -13.64 -3.66 4.16
CA VAL A 202 -14.09 -5.02 3.83
C VAL A 202 -15.31 -4.99 2.92
N GLY A 203 -16.28 -4.09 3.17
CA GLY A 203 -17.44 -3.92 2.31
C GLY A 203 -17.06 -3.50 0.89
N GLY A 204 -16.08 -2.60 0.75
CA GLY A 204 -15.50 -2.23 -0.53
C GLY A 204 -14.79 -3.41 -1.22
N ALA A 205 -14.06 -4.24 -0.46
CA ALA A 205 -13.41 -5.43 -1.00
C ALA A 205 -14.43 -6.45 -1.54
N VAL A 206 -15.53 -6.68 -0.82
CA VAL A 206 -16.65 -7.53 -1.29
C VAL A 206 -17.26 -6.95 -2.58
N ALA A 207 -17.46 -5.64 -2.64
CA ALA A 207 -18.04 -4.99 -3.81
C ALA A 207 -17.15 -5.11 -5.06
N VAL A 208 -15.82 -4.91 -4.92
CA VAL A 208 -14.91 -5.00 -6.06
C VAL A 208 -14.54 -6.44 -6.44
N ALA A 209 -14.86 -7.42 -5.61
CA ALA A 209 -14.69 -8.84 -5.91
C ALA A 209 -15.66 -9.35 -6.99
N ALA A 210 -16.75 -8.62 -7.26
CA ALA A 210 -17.70 -8.96 -8.31
C ALA A 210 -17.03 -8.98 -9.69
N ALA A 211 -17.31 -10.02 -10.48
CA ALA A 211 -16.63 -10.26 -11.76
C ALA A 211 -16.70 -9.07 -12.72
N GLU A 212 -17.86 -8.39 -12.79
CA GLU A 212 -18.07 -7.21 -13.62
C GLU A 212 -17.22 -6.01 -13.16
N ARG A 213 -16.95 -5.90 -11.85
CA ARG A 213 -16.08 -4.84 -11.30
C ARG A 213 -14.62 -5.10 -11.64
N VAL A 214 -14.16 -6.34 -11.50
CA VAL A 214 -12.79 -6.71 -11.90
C VAL A 214 -12.61 -6.52 -13.40
N ALA A 215 -13.59 -6.91 -14.21
CA ALA A 215 -13.56 -6.76 -15.66
C ALA A 215 -13.63 -5.31 -16.15
N SER A 216 -13.99 -4.34 -15.29
CA SER A 216 -13.90 -2.92 -15.63
C SER A 216 -12.49 -2.33 -15.56
N ILE A 217 -11.58 -3.03 -14.91
CA ILE A 217 -10.15 -2.66 -14.90
C ILE A 217 -9.55 -3.00 -16.28
N ARG A 218 -8.78 -2.09 -16.86
CA ARG A 218 -8.12 -2.41 -18.15
C ARG A 218 -7.21 -3.63 -18.01
N SER A 219 -7.41 -4.64 -18.83
CA SER A 219 -6.75 -5.95 -18.72
C SER A 219 -5.27 -5.97 -19.16
N ASP A 220 -4.81 -4.90 -19.82
CA ASP A 220 -3.41 -4.67 -20.19
C ASP A 220 -2.59 -3.94 -19.11
N LEU A 221 -3.22 -3.61 -17.95
CA LEU A 221 -2.51 -2.99 -16.83
C LEU A 221 -1.51 -3.98 -16.22
N PRO A 222 -0.20 -3.67 -16.24
CA PRO A 222 0.79 -4.51 -15.60
C PRO A 222 0.58 -4.56 -14.08
N LEU A 223 0.46 -5.77 -13.52
CA LEU A 223 0.33 -6.01 -12.09
C LEU A 223 1.56 -6.77 -11.56
N TYR A 224 2.15 -6.26 -10.49
CA TYR A 224 3.16 -6.94 -9.69
C TYR A 224 2.58 -7.21 -8.30
N ILE A 225 2.41 -8.47 -7.95
CA ILE A 225 1.91 -8.91 -6.65
C ILE A 225 3.08 -9.57 -5.92
N ALA A 226 3.53 -8.96 -4.81
CA ALA A 226 4.70 -9.42 -4.07
C ALA A 226 4.37 -9.60 -2.59
N VAL A 227 4.55 -10.82 -2.07
CA VAL A 227 4.16 -11.18 -0.71
C VAL A 227 5.20 -12.09 -0.04
N GLY A 228 5.23 -12.09 1.29
CA GLY A 228 5.95 -13.09 2.06
C GLY A 228 5.12 -14.37 2.21
N ASP A 229 5.75 -15.56 2.15
CA ASP A 229 5.05 -16.82 2.41
C ASP A 229 4.73 -17.06 3.90
N LYS A 230 5.22 -16.16 4.77
CA LYS A 230 4.93 -16.14 6.21
C LYS A 230 4.09 -14.93 6.63
N ASP A 231 3.50 -14.23 5.67
CA ASP A 231 2.55 -13.17 5.93
C ASP A 231 1.20 -13.75 6.39
N PRO A 232 0.77 -13.51 7.65
CA PRO A 232 -0.49 -14.05 8.16
C PRO A 232 -1.74 -13.48 7.47
N VAL A 233 -1.63 -12.33 6.82
CA VAL A 233 -2.74 -11.65 6.14
C VAL A 233 -3.12 -12.39 4.85
N ASN A 234 -2.22 -13.15 4.26
CA ASN A 234 -2.43 -13.79 2.96
C ASN A 234 -3.00 -15.23 3.04
N GLY A 235 -3.26 -15.74 4.27
CA GLY A 235 -3.87 -17.06 4.47
C GLY A 235 -3.01 -18.20 3.89
N GLU A 236 -1.72 -18.23 4.21
CA GLU A 236 -0.75 -19.19 3.66
C GLU A 236 -0.76 -19.21 2.12
N LEU A 237 -0.83 -18.04 1.51
CA LEU A 237 -0.92 -17.76 0.06
C LEU A 237 -2.29 -18.04 -0.58
N ALA A 238 -3.21 -18.73 0.08
CA ALA A 238 -4.51 -19.08 -0.51
C ALA A 238 -5.31 -17.85 -0.95
N LEU A 239 -5.23 -16.75 -0.18
CA LEU A 239 -5.93 -15.50 -0.50
C LEU A 239 -5.23 -14.70 -1.63
N VAL A 240 -3.92 -14.88 -1.78
CA VAL A 240 -3.16 -14.31 -2.91
C VAL A 240 -3.47 -15.07 -4.20
N ASP A 241 -3.49 -16.40 -4.13
CA ASP A 241 -3.85 -17.23 -5.29
C ASP A 241 -5.27 -16.91 -5.77
N ALA A 242 -6.22 -16.72 -4.83
CA ALA A 242 -7.58 -16.31 -5.16
C ALA A 242 -7.62 -14.94 -5.85
N LEU A 243 -6.81 -13.97 -5.40
CA LEU A 243 -6.69 -12.65 -6.02
C LEU A 243 -6.12 -12.74 -7.44
N VAL A 244 -5.04 -13.50 -7.63
CA VAL A 244 -4.40 -13.71 -8.94
C VAL A 244 -5.38 -14.36 -9.91
N GLN A 245 -6.02 -15.47 -9.50
CA GLN A 245 -7.02 -16.16 -10.32
C GLN A 245 -8.18 -15.24 -10.72
N ARG A 246 -8.62 -14.34 -9.82
CA ARG A 246 -9.66 -13.36 -10.11
C ARG A 246 -9.25 -12.42 -11.25
N TYR A 247 -8.03 -11.91 -11.24
CA TYR A 247 -7.50 -11.07 -12.32
C TYR A 247 -7.31 -11.87 -13.63
N GLU A 248 -6.79 -13.09 -13.55
CA GLU A 248 -6.64 -13.97 -14.71
C GLU A 248 -7.99 -14.27 -15.38
N HIS A 249 -9.03 -14.59 -14.59
CA HIS A 249 -10.38 -14.80 -15.10
C HIS A 249 -11.00 -13.55 -15.72
N ALA A 250 -10.59 -12.36 -15.27
CA ALA A 250 -10.99 -11.09 -15.88
C ALA A 250 -10.19 -10.73 -17.15
N GLY A 251 -9.26 -11.60 -17.57
CA GLY A 251 -8.52 -11.44 -18.81
C GLY A 251 -7.22 -10.65 -18.71
N PHE A 252 -6.70 -10.43 -17.50
CA PHE A 252 -5.38 -9.82 -17.34
C PHE A 252 -4.28 -10.72 -17.91
N THR A 253 -3.39 -10.14 -18.71
CA THR A 253 -2.32 -10.85 -19.41
C THR A 253 -0.93 -10.55 -18.87
N ASP A 254 -0.82 -9.55 -18.00
CA ASP A 254 0.47 -9.09 -17.46
C ASP A 254 0.44 -9.06 -15.93
N ILE A 255 0.42 -10.25 -15.33
CA ILE A 255 0.51 -10.45 -13.89
C ILE A 255 1.85 -11.08 -13.55
N THR A 256 2.58 -10.49 -12.63
CA THR A 256 3.79 -11.03 -12.03
C THR A 256 3.53 -11.32 -10.57
N LEU A 257 3.47 -12.58 -10.17
CA LEU A 257 3.43 -12.98 -8.77
C LEU A 257 4.85 -13.28 -8.27
N LYS A 258 5.25 -12.63 -7.19
CA LYS A 258 6.53 -12.87 -6.50
C LYS A 258 6.29 -13.25 -5.06
N VAL A 259 6.68 -14.46 -4.69
CA VAL A 259 6.63 -14.95 -3.31
C VAL A 259 8.04 -14.91 -2.71
N TRP A 260 8.19 -14.20 -1.60
CA TRP A 260 9.44 -14.08 -0.86
C TRP A 260 9.49 -15.11 0.26
N HIS A 261 10.38 -16.10 0.10
CA HIS A 261 10.46 -17.21 1.05
C HIS A 261 10.92 -16.76 2.44
N GLY A 262 10.18 -17.18 3.46
CA GLY A 262 10.39 -16.82 4.86
C GLY A 262 9.98 -15.38 5.20
N ALA A 263 9.75 -14.52 4.23
CA ALA A 263 9.35 -13.13 4.51
C ALA A 263 7.95 -13.05 5.12
N ARG A 264 7.77 -12.06 5.99
CA ARG A 264 6.52 -11.73 6.66
C ARG A 264 5.76 -10.63 5.89
N HIS A 265 4.94 -9.85 6.56
CA HIS A 265 4.00 -8.92 5.93
C HIS A 265 4.69 -7.75 5.20
N GLU A 266 5.63 -7.07 5.86
CA GLU A 266 6.29 -5.87 5.33
C GLU A 266 7.54 -6.22 4.53
N ILE A 267 7.39 -6.75 3.32
CA ILE A 267 8.53 -7.15 2.48
C ILE A 267 9.53 -6.03 2.20
N PHE A 268 9.09 -4.77 2.23
CA PHE A 268 9.95 -3.58 2.05
C PHE A 268 10.76 -3.23 3.30
N ASN A 269 10.45 -3.84 4.44
CA ASN A 269 11.15 -3.69 5.72
C ASN A 269 11.74 -5.02 6.20
N GLU A 270 11.90 -6.01 5.31
CA GLU A 270 12.45 -7.33 5.62
C GLU A 270 13.99 -7.33 5.62
N ILE A 271 14.57 -8.39 6.21
CA ILE A 271 16.04 -8.58 6.25
C ILE A 271 16.69 -8.61 4.87
N ASN A 272 15.92 -8.96 3.83
CA ASN A 272 16.35 -9.00 2.43
C ASN A 272 15.69 -7.90 1.57
N ARG A 273 15.30 -6.78 2.17
CA ARG A 273 14.61 -5.67 1.47
C ARG A 273 15.36 -5.15 0.24
N ASP A 274 16.70 -5.18 0.24
CA ASP A 274 17.48 -4.71 -0.90
C ASP A 274 17.26 -5.59 -2.15
N GLU A 275 17.06 -6.90 -1.96
CA GLU A 275 16.68 -7.82 -3.03
C GLU A 275 15.25 -7.54 -3.51
N VAL A 276 14.34 -7.25 -2.57
CA VAL A 276 12.94 -6.87 -2.87
C VAL A 276 12.90 -5.59 -3.70
N PHE A 277 13.67 -4.58 -3.32
CA PHE A 277 13.78 -3.32 -4.07
C PHE A 277 14.34 -3.55 -5.47
N ALA A 278 15.39 -4.36 -5.60
CA ALA A 278 16.02 -4.66 -6.89
C ALA A 278 15.08 -5.41 -7.83
N ASP A 279 14.29 -6.37 -7.33
CA ASP A 279 13.31 -7.12 -8.11
C ASP A 279 12.16 -6.22 -8.58
N LEU A 280 11.60 -5.41 -7.67
CA LEU A 280 10.56 -4.42 -8.00
C LEU A 280 11.03 -3.44 -9.07
N LEU A 281 12.23 -2.86 -8.91
CA LEU A 281 12.80 -1.94 -9.89
C LEU A 281 13.02 -2.61 -11.25
N THR A 282 13.52 -3.84 -11.26
CA THR A 282 13.71 -4.61 -12.50
C THR A 282 12.38 -4.84 -13.21
N TRP A 283 11.32 -5.13 -12.45
CA TRP A 283 9.98 -5.25 -13.01
C TRP A 283 9.47 -3.92 -13.58
N ILE A 284 9.56 -2.83 -12.80
CA ILE A 284 9.14 -1.50 -13.26
C ILE A 284 9.89 -1.10 -14.53
N ASP A 285 11.21 -1.29 -14.58
CA ASP A 285 12.03 -0.94 -15.74
C ASP A 285 11.54 -1.62 -17.01
N ARG A 286 11.14 -2.89 -16.93
CA ARG A 286 10.58 -3.64 -18.07
C ARG A 286 9.21 -3.14 -18.51
N LYS A 287 8.38 -2.59 -17.56
CA LYS A 287 7.01 -2.13 -17.87
C LYS A 287 6.95 -0.69 -18.35
N LEU A 288 7.96 0.11 -18.04
CA LEU A 288 8.04 1.50 -18.49
C LEU A 288 8.90 1.70 -19.75
N ALA A 289 9.58 0.65 -20.19
CA ALA A 289 10.45 0.67 -21.39
C ALA A 289 9.71 1.06 -22.68
#